data_042d6f4c4ce30b8636afaee6f921aa55
#
_entry.id   042d6f4c4ce30b8636afaee6f921aa55
#
_cell.length_a   1.000
_cell.length_b   1.000
_cell.length_c   1.000
_cell.angle_alpha   90.00
_cell.angle_beta   90.00
_cell.angle_gamma   90.00
#
_symmetry.space_group_name_H-M   'P 1'
#
loop_
_entity.id
_entity.type
_entity.pdbx_description
1 polymer ?
#
loop_
_entity_poly.entity_id
_entity_poly.type
_entity_poly.pdbx_seq_one_letter_code
_entity_poly.pdbx_strand_id
1 'polypeptide(L)'
;MLRANWFVRRPRTFGAHALAFTPEDKVILVKLRYARGWRLPGGGRKESEPARDAVLRELREEIGMIAHGDVMPAAELEQRPDFKRDLASLLIIRDVRYRPHRWSWEIEEIIERPLNELPDDLAPVARNWLSVLRDKV
;
A
#
# COMPACT_ATOMS: atom_id res chain seq x y z
N MET A 1 -24.26 -26.94 -11.04
CA MET A 1 -24.50 -26.42 -9.69
C MET A 1 -23.22 -26.21 -8.93
N LEU A 2 -22.46 -27.25 -8.64
CA LEU A 2 -21.19 -27.12 -7.98
C LEU A 2 -20.21 -26.21 -8.73
N ARG A 3 -20.24 -26.27 -10.04
CA ARG A 3 -19.39 -25.46 -10.90
C ARG A 3 -19.66 -23.96 -10.74
N ALA A 4 -20.95 -23.58 -10.70
CA ALA A 4 -21.35 -22.19 -10.50
C ALA A 4 -20.94 -21.69 -9.12
N ASN A 5 -21.14 -22.51 -8.09
CA ASN A 5 -20.72 -22.18 -6.75
C ASN A 5 -19.21 -22.03 -6.63
N TRP A 6 -18.48 -22.86 -7.35
CA TRP A 6 -17.02 -22.78 -7.37
C TRP A 6 -16.53 -21.46 -7.94
N PHE A 7 -17.14 -21.00 -9.04
CA PHE A 7 -16.77 -19.70 -9.63
C PHE A 7 -17.11 -18.53 -8.72
N VAL A 8 -18.28 -18.58 -8.09
CA VAL A 8 -18.74 -17.53 -7.17
C VAL A 8 -17.85 -17.46 -5.94
N ARG A 9 -17.29 -18.59 -5.53
CA ARG A 9 -16.43 -18.68 -4.34
C ARG A 9 -14.95 -18.47 -4.61
N ARG A 10 -14.60 -17.99 -5.80
CA ARG A 10 -13.21 -17.65 -6.08
C ARG A 10 -12.68 -16.73 -5.00
N PRO A 11 -11.49 -17.03 -4.42
CA PRO A 11 -10.93 -16.19 -3.39
C PRO A 11 -10.80 -14.74 -3.88
N ARG A 12 -11.33 -13.85 -3.09
CA ARG A 12 -11.20 -12.42 -3.31
C ARG A 12 -10.28 -11.89 -2.25
N THR A 13 -9.23 -11.18 -2.66
CA THR A 13 -8.34 -10.53 -1.72
C THR A 13 -8.58 -9.04 -1.74
N PHE A 14 -8.34 -8.41 -0.59
CA PHE A 14 -8.52 -6.98 -0.41
C PHE A 14 -7.24 -6.42 0.18
N GLY A 15 -6.83 -5.26 -0.30
CA GLY A 15 -5.65 -4.59 0.20
C GLY A 15 -5.89 -3.10 0.35
N ALA A 16 -5.08 -2.47 1.17
CA ALA A 16 -5.07 -1.02 1.35
C ALA A 16 -3.62 -0.56 1.41
N HIS A 17 -3.26 0.37 0.53
CA HIS A 17 -1.92 0.90 0.42
C HIS A 17 -1.95 2.42 0.37
N ALA A 18 -0.88 3.05 0.78
CA ALA A 18 -0.83 4.50 0.87
C ALA A 18 0.30 5.11 0.06
N LEU A 19 -0.01 6.20 -0.62
CA LEU A 19 1.00 7.18 -1.00
C LEU A 19 1.14 8.09 0.21
N ALA A 20 2.14 7.79 1.04
CA ALA A 20 2.35 8.44 2.33
C ALA A 20 3.45 9.48 2.21
N PHE A 21 3.13 10.71 2.62
CA PHE A 21 4.07 11.82 2.59
C PHE A 21 4.50 12.18 4.00
N THR A 22 5.80 12.40 4.18
CA THR A 22 6.35 12.95 5.43
C THR A 22 5.95 14.42 5.58
N PRO A 23 6.18 15.03 6.74
CA PRO A 23 5.97 16.48 6.90
C PRO A 23 6.76 17.32 5.90
N GLU A 24 7.86 16.81 5.35
CA GLU A 24 8.68 17.47 4.34
C GLU A 24 8.26 17.11 2.90
N ASP A 25 7.06 16.52 2.73
CA ASP A 25 6.50 16.14 1.44
C ASP A 25 7.32 15.09 0.67
N LYS A 26 7.99 14.22 1.40
CA LYS A 26 8.70 13.09 0.79
C LYS A 26 7.86 11.83 0.86
N VAL A 27 7.90 11.05 -0.21
CA VAL A 27 7.19 9.77 -0.30
C VAL A 27 7.95 8.71 0.49
N ILE A 28 7.23 7.96 1.31
CA ILE A 28 7.78 6.85 2.08
C ILE A 28 7.62 5.57 1.26
N LEU A 29 8.73 4.89 1.01
CA LEU A 29 8.74 3.61 0.28
C LEU A 29 9.37 2.54 1.14
N VAL A 30 8.89 1.31 0.97
CA VAL A 30 9.36 0.15 1.71
C VAL A 30 9.92 -0.90 0.78
N LYS A 31 10.91 -1.65 1.28
CA LYS A 31 11.48 -2.79 0.58
C LYS A 31 11.21 -4.04 1.43
N LEU A 32 10.60 -5.04 0.80
CA LEU A 32 10.28 -6.29 1.48
C LEU A 32 11.47 -7.24 1.43
N ARG A 33 11.64 -8.06 2.47
CA ARG A 33 12.75 -9.03 2.52
C ARG A 33 12.63 -10.13 1.48
N TYR A 34 11.41 -10.42 1.03
CA TYR A 34 11.12 -11.56 0.16
C TYR A 34 10.65 -11.15 -1.24
N ALA A 35 10.72 -9.88 -1.57
CA ALA A 35 10.28 -9.40 -2.88
C ALA A 35 11.16 -8.26 -3.36
N ARG A 36 11.35 -8.18 -4.67
CA ARG A 36 12.17 -7.12 -5.26
C ARG A 36 11.39 -5.83 -5.45
N GLY A 37 12.11 -4.74 -5.40
CA GLY A 37 11.62 -3.42 -5.76
C GLY A 37 10.96 -2.69 -4.60
N TRP A 38 11.01 -1.37 -4.71
CA TRP A 38 10.40 -0.48 -3.73
C TRP A 38 8.90 -0.44 -3.91
N ARG A 39 8.17 -0.41 -2.81
CA ARG A 39 6.71 -0.52 -2.79
C ARG A 39 6.10 0.57 -1.93
N LEU A 40 4.82 0.84 -2.18
CA LEU A 40 4.02 1.67 -1.28
C LEU A 40 3.68 0.87 -0.02
N PRO A 41 3.78 1.46 1.16
CA PRO A 41 3.42 0.78 2.39
C PRO A 41 1.93 0.46 2.43
N GLY A 42 1.59 -0.64 3.08
CA GLY A 42 0.22 -1.12 3.21
C GLY A 42 0.19 -2.63 3.26
N GLY A 43 -0.99 -3.19 3.20
CA GLY A 43 -1.16 -4.63 3.27
C GLY A 43 -2.60 -5.07 3.11
N GLY A 44 -2.87 -6.30 3.53
CA GLY A 44 -4.19 -6.87 3.41
C GLY A 44 -5.20 -6.22 4.34
N ARG A 45 -6.46 -6.25 3.91
CA ARG A 45 -7.57 -5.89 4.76
C ARG A 45 -8.68 -6.92 4.67
N LYS A 46 -9.51 -6.98 5.69
CA LYS A 46 -10.71 -7.81 5.65
C LYS A 46 -11.75 -7.11 4.78
N GLU A 47 -12.62 -7.89 4.15
CA GLU A 47 -13.66 -7.34 3.28
C GLU A 47 -14.52 -6.30 4.01
N SER A 48 -14.87 -6.56 5.26
CA SER A 48 -15.69 -5.66 6.06
C SER A 48 -14.92 -4.52 6.73
N GLU A 49 -13.59 -4.55 6.64
CA GLU A 49 -12.75 -3.53 7.26
C GLU A 49 -12.66 -2.30 6.35
N PRO A 50 -12.98 -1.09 6.84
CA PRO A 50 -12.79 0.11 6.02
C PRO A 50 -11.33 0.26 5.59
N ALA A 51 -11.12 0.65 4.34
CA ALA A 51 -9.77 0.80 3.79
C ALA A 51 -8.92 1.79 4.60
N ARG A 52 -9.54 2.86 5.09
CA ARG A 52 -8.86 3.84 5.94
C ARG A 52 -8.30 3.20 7.21
N ASP A 53 -9.11 2.41 7.89
CA ASP A 53 -8.69 1.75 9.12
C ASP A 53 -7.59 0.74 8.86
N ALA A 54 -7.71 -0.01 7.77
CA ALA A 54 -6.72 -1.01 7.39
C ALA A 54 -5.37 -0.38 7.07
N VAL A 55 -5.36 0.69 6.24
CA VAL A 55 -4.10 1.32 5.85
C VAL A 55 -3.41 1.96 7.04
N LEU A 56 -4.15 2.59 7.94
CA LEU A 56 -3.54 3.18 9.14
C LEU A 56 -2.96 2.11 10.06
N ARG A 57 -3.65 0.98 10.21
CA ARG A 57 -3.14 -0.16 10.96
C ARG A 57 -1.86 -0.71 10.33
N GLU A 58 -1.88 -0.90 9.00
CA GLU A 58 -0.73 -1.43 8.29
C GLU A 58 0.48 -0.50 8.39
N LEU A 59 0.30 0.80 8.29
CA LEU A 59 1.41 1.74 8.42
C LEU A 59 1.99 1.73 9.84
N ARG A 60 1.14 1.58 10.86
CA ARG A 60 1.65 1.41 12.23
C ARG A 60 2.50 0.15 12.36
N GLU A 61 2.04 -0.94 11.77
CA GLU A 61 2.73 -2.24 11.84
C GLU A 61 4.01 -2.24 11.00
N GLU A 62 3.95 -1.73 9.77
CA GLU A 62 5.08 -1.83 8.83
C GLU A 62 6.18 -0.82 9.09
N ILE A 63 5.83 0.45 9.24
CA ILE A 63 6.84 1.51 9.34
C ILE A 63 6.91 2.16 10.72
N GLY A 64 6.04 1.77 11.63
CA GLY A 64 6.01 2.37 12.96
C GLY A 64 5.42 3.77 12.97
N MET A 65 4.37 4.00 12.18
CA MET A 65 3.69 5.28 12.16
C MET A 65 3.16 5.65 13.54
N ILE A 66 3.43 6.88 13.97
CA ILE A 66 3.02 7.39 15.28
C ILE A 66 2.01 8.53 15.17
N ALA A 67 1.97 9.22 14.04
CA ALA A 67 1.02 10.30 13.81
C ALA A 67 0.84 10.51 12.31
N HIS A 68 -0.28 11.10 11.94
CA HIS A 68 -0.57 11.43 10.54
C HIS A 68 -1.51 12.62 10.46
N GLY A 69 -1.54 13.26 9.31
CA GLY A 69 -2.51 14.29 8.99
C GLY A 69 -3.66 13.74 8.15
N ASP A 70 -4.00 14.46 7.08
CA ASP A 70 -5.14 14.12 6.23
C ASP A 70 -4.99 12.75 5.58
N VAL A 71 -6.11 12.04 5.52
CA VAL A 71 -6.25 10.74 4.85
C VAL A 71 -7.30 10.89 3.77
N MET A 72 -6.91 10.72 2.51
CA MET A 72 -7.80 10.89 1.37
C MET A 72 -7.88 9.60 0.57
N PRO A 73 -9.08 8.99 0.45
CA PRO A 73 -9.26 7.90 -0.50
C PRO A 73 -9.00 8.42 -1.91
N ALA A 74 -8.21 7.70 -2.68
CA ALA A 74 -7.78 8.18 -3.99
C ALA A 74 -8.22 7.27 -5.14
N ALA A 75 -8.16 5.95 -4.97
CA ALA A 75 -8.55 5.03 -6.04
C ALA A 75 -8.85 3.65 -5.49
N GLU A 76 -9.63 2.88 -6.25
CA GLU A 76 -9.80 1.46 -6.03
C GLU A 76 -9.53 0.78 -7.35
N LEU A 77 -8.61 -0.19 -7.34
CA LEU A 77 -8.19 -0.89 -8.54
C LEU A 77 -8.37 -2.38 -8.37
N GLU A 78 -9.03 -3.00 -9.35
CA GLU A 78 -9.15 -4.44 -9.39
C GLU A 78 -7.99 -5.01 -10.19
N GLN A 79 -7.29 -5.97 -9.62
CA GLN A 79 -6.21 -6.68 -10.27
C GLN A 79 -6.53 -8.16 -10.27
N ARG A 80 -5.97 -8.91 -11.22
CA ARG A 80 -6.22 -10.35 -11.36
C ARG A 80 -4.94 -11.13 -11.50
N PRO A 81 -4.04 -11.05 -10.48
CA PRO A 81 -2.87 -11.90 -10.51
C PRO A 81 -3.27 -13.35 -10.23
N ASP A 82 -2.72 -14.28 -11.00
CA ASP A 82 -2.87 -15.73 -10.76
C ASP A 82 -4.33 -16.17 -10.59
N PHE A 83 -5.22 -15.67 -11.43
CA PHE A 83 -6.66 -16.01 -11.42
C PHE A 83 -7.40 -15.57 -10.15
N LYS A 84 -6.77 -14.81 -9.28
CA LYS A 84 -7.43 -14.23 -8.11
C LYS A 84 -7.92 -12.83 -8.44
N ARG A 85 -9.00 -12.44 -7.77
CA ARG A 85 -9.49 -11.07 -7.82
C ARG A 85 -8.93 -10.33 -6.62
N ASP A 86 -8.13 -9.34 -6.88
CA ASP A 86 -7.56 -8.49 -5.83
C ASP A 86 -8.09 -7.07 -5.98
N LEU A 87 -8.71 -6.55 -4.95
CA LEU A 87 -9.20 -5.18 -4.90
C LEU A 87 -8.26 -4.36 -4.03
N ALA A 88 -7.51 -3.48 -4.66
CA ALA A 88 -6.56 -2.60 -3.98
C ALA A 88 -7.19 -1.22 -3.76
N SER A 89 -7.32 -0.82 -2.51
CA SER A 89 -7.72 0.53 -2.14
C SER A 89 -6.47 1.37 -1.93
N LEU A 90 -6.40 2.50 -2.63
CA LEU A 90 -5.25 3.39 -2.58
C LEU A 90 -5.66 4.71 -1.92
N LEU A 91 -4.88 5.12 -0.93
CA LEU A 91 -5.15 6.34 -0.18
C LEU A 91 -3.91 7.24 -0.20
N ILE A 92 -4.14 8.53 -0.10
CA ILE A 92 -3.06 9.51 0.07
C ILE A 92 -3.10 9.99 1.51
N ILE A 93 -1.96 9.87 2.20
CA ILE A 93 -1.85 10.26 3.61
C ILE A 93 -0.75 11.31 3.74
N ARG A 94 -1.09 12.44 4.35
CA ARG A 94 -0.17 13.56 4.54
C ARG A 94 0.38 13.58 5.95
N ASP A 95 1.49 14.25 6.11
CA ASP A 95 2.09 14.55 7.41
C ASP A 95 2.31 13.29 8.25
N VAL A 96 2.84 12.25 7.61
CA VAL A 96 3.10 10.97 8.27
C VAL A 96 4.39 11.05 9.06
N ARG A 97 4.29 10.79 10.35
CA ARG A 97 5.43 10.71 11.26
C ARG A 97 5.56 9.28 11.72
N TYR A 98 6.78 8.76 11.68
CA TYR A 98 6.99 7.35 11.98
C TYR A 98 8.35 7.13 12.64
N ARG A 99 8.43 6.03 13.38
CA ARG A 99 9.65 5.54 13.96
C ARG A 99 9.79 4.09 13.58
N PRO A 100 10.72 3.74 12.68
CA PRO A 100 10.89 2.36 12.23
C PRO A 100 11.17 1.43 13.41
N HIS A 101 10.64 0.21 13.33
CA HIS A 101 10.93 -0.83 14.30
C HIS A 101 12.41 -1.20 14.22
N ARG A 102 13.00 -1.64 15.35
CA ARG A 102 14.40 -2.04 15.37
C ARG A 102 14.67 -3.19 14.40
N TRP A 103 13.69 -4.06 14.24
CA TRP A 103 13.76 -5.17 13.31
C TRP A 103 12.37 -5.57 12.85
N SER A 104 12.28 -6.04 11.61
CA SER A 104 11.02 -6.48 11.01
C SER A 104 11.26 -7.75 10.21
N TRP A 105 10.34 -8.71 10.34
CA TRP A 105 10.36 -9.92 9.53
C TRP A 105 10.06 -9.62 8.06
N GLU A 106 9.31 -8.58 7.81
CA GLU A 106 8.76 -8.27 6.51
C GLU A 106 9.52 -7.17 5.80
N ILE A 107 9.83 -6.10 6.52
CA ILE A 107 10.44 -4.90 5.95
C ILE A 107 11.95 -4.95 6.10
N GLU A 108 12.66 -4.87 4.98
CA GLU A 108 14.11 -4.82 4.96
C GLU A 108 14.62 -3.39 5.12
N GLU A 109 13.97 -2.45 4.44
CA GLU A 109 14.45 -1.07 4.39
C GLU A 109 13.29 -0.11 4.13
N ILE A 110 13.40 1.11 4.65
CA ILE A 110 12.46 2.20 4.41
C ILE A 110 13.26 3.38 3.88
N ILE A 111 12.78 4.03 2.81
CA ILE A 111 13.41 5.24 2.29
C ILE A 111 12.37 6.34 2.12
N GLU A 112 12.85 7.56 2.00
CA GLU A 112 12.05 8.74 1.67
C GLU A 112 12.63 9.39 0.44
N ARG A 113 11.75 9.76 -0.51
CA ARG A 113 12.16 10.42 -1.74
C ARG A 113 11.11 11.44 -2.16
N PRO A 114 11.50 12.56 -2.75
CA PRO A 114 10.55 13.44 -3.41
C PRO A 114 9.79 12.67 -4.50
N LEU A 115 8.55 13.02 -4.74
CA LEU A 115 7.71 12.31 -5.72
C LEU A 115 8.31 12.35 -7.13
N ASN A 116 9.07 13.37 -7.45
CA ASN A 116 9.72 13.50 -8.75
C ASN A 116 11.13 12.89 -8.80
N GLU A 117 11.57 12.24 -7.73
CA GLU A 117 12.91 11.64 -7.64
C GLU A 117 12.81 10.22 -7.08
N LEU A 118 11.83 9.45 -7.53
CA LEU A 118 11.64 8.09 -7.06
C LEU A 118 12.72 7.16 -7.64
N PRO A 119 13.08 6.09 -6.92
CA PRO A 119 14.07 5.14 -7.41
C PRO A 119 13.60 4.43 -8.67
N ASP A 120 14.56 4.00 -9.52
CA ASP A 120 14.27 3.30 -10.77
C ASP A 120 13.73 1.89 -10.53
N ASP A 121 14.10 1.27 -9.42
CA ASP A 121 13.74 -0.11 -9.10
C ASP A 121 12.45 -0.22 -8.29
N LEU A 122 11.45 0.51 -8.68
CA LEU A 122 10.10 0.34 -8.14
C LEU A 122 9.54 -1.03 -8.55
N ALA A 123 8.83 -1.69 -7.63
CA ALA A 123 8.08 -2.87 -7.99
C ALA A 123 7.04 -2.51 -9.06
N PRO A 124 6.75 -3.41 -10.01
CA PRO A 124 5.77 -3.10 -11.08
C PRO A 124 4.42 -2.63 -10.54
N VAL A 125 3.93 -3.23 -9.47
CA VAL A 125 2.66 -2.83 -8.85
C VAL A 125 2.73 -1.41 -8.31
N ALA A 126 3.83 -1.03 -7.70
CA ALA A 126 4.02 0.32 -7.16
C ALA A 126 4.08 1.35 -8.30
N ARG A 127 4.78 1.03 -9.38
CA ARG A 127 4.86 1.89 -10.55
C ARG A 127 3.47 2.14 -11.14
N ASN A 128 2.68 1.08 -11.23
CA ASN A 128 1.31 1.14 -11.74
C ASN A 128 0.42 2.05 -10.88
N TRP A 129 0.46 1.83 -9.57
CA TRP A 129 -0.34 2.63 -8.63
C TRP A 129 0.10 4.08 -8.60
N LEU A 130 1.39 4.35 -8.65
CA LEU A 130 1.90 5.72 -8.69
C LEU A 130 1.43 6.46 -9.93
N SER A 131 1.34 5.79 -11.08
CA SER A 131 0.83 6.42 -12.29
C SER A 131 -0.62 6.89 -12.14
N VAL A 132 -1.42 6.15 -11.39
CA VAL A 132 -2.80 6.53 -11.08
C VAL A 132 -2.85 7.65 -10.04
N LEU A 133 -1.99 7.58 -9.03
CA LEU A 133 -2.05 8.49 -7.89
C LEU A 133 -1.45 9.87 -8.16
N ARG A 134 -0.51 9.99 -9.09
CA ARG A 134 0.18 11.26 -9.36
C ARG A 134 -0.77 12.40 -9.68
N ASP A 135 -1.84 12.12 -10.41
CA ASP A 135 -2.82 13.13 -10.80
C ASP A 135 -3.73 13.57 -9.66
N LYS A 136 -3.68 12.85 -8.54
CA LYS A 136 -4.55 13.10 -7.39
C LYS A 136 -3.85 13.80 -6.23
N VAL A 137 -2.56 14.00 -6.37
CA VAL A 137 -1.75 14.67 -5.34
C VAL A 137 -1.93 16.19 -5.39
#